data_611d04e0fba9a042d058c6c6526b5df4
#
_entry.id   611d04e0fba9a042d058c6c6526b5df4
#
_cell.length_a   1.000
_cell.length_b   1.000
_cell.length_c   1.000
_cell.angle_alpha   90.00
_cell.angle_beta   90.00
_cell.angle_gamma   90.00
#
_symmetry.space_group_name_H-M   'P 1'
#
loop_
_entity.id
_entity.type
_entity.pdbx_description
1 polymer ?
#
loop_
_entity_poly.entity_id
_entity_poly.type
_entity_poly.pdbx_seq_one_letter_code
_entity_poly.pdbx_strand_id
1 'polypeptide(L)' 'MLRVITLNLNGIRSASAKGFLKWLARQKADVVCVQELKAQAADMTAEMLAPKGFHGFFHYADKKGYSGVGLYSK' A
#
# COMPACT_ATOMS: atom_id res chain seq x y z
N MET A 1 -17.90 -12.27 5.49
CA MET A 1 -16.88 -13.01 4.71
C MET A 1 -15.58 -12.21 4.65
N LEU A 2 -14.47 -12.87 4.87
CA LEU A 2 -13.16 -12.24 4.76
C LEU A 2 -12.84 -11.96 3.29
N ARG A 3 -12.50 -10.72 2.98
CA ARG A 3 -12.11 -10.33 1.63
C ARG A 3 -10.64 -9.89 1.64
N VAL A 4 -9.81 -10.62 0.93
CA VAL A 4 -8.37 -10.36 0.82
C VAL A 4 -8.04 -10.00 -0.62
N ILE A 5 -7.30 -8.91 -0.79
CA ILE A 5 -6.83 -8.47 -2.11
C ILE A 5 -5.30 -8.51 -2.09
N THR A 6 -4.71 -8.92 -3.19
CA THR A 6 -3.27 -8.80 -3.39
C THR A 6 -3.03 -8.03 -4.69
N LEU A 7 -2.07 -7.11 -4.66
CA LEU A 7 -1.86 -6.17 -5.77
C LEU A 7 -0.41 -5.74 -5.85
N ASN A 8 0.17 -5.85 -7.04
CA ASN A 8 1.50 -5.30 -7.30
C ASN A 8 1.33 -3.83 -7.68
N LEU A 9 1.93 -2.92 -6.90
CA LEU A 9 1.77 -1.48 -7.11
C LEU A 9 2.70 -0.90 -8.16
N ASN A 10 3.82 -1.57 -8.41
CA ASN A 10 4.85 -1.05 -9.30
C ASN A 10 5.20 0.41 -8.94
N GLY A 11 5.37 0.64 -7.64
CA GLY A 11 5.66 1.95 -7.08
C GLY A 11 4.43 2.58 -6.44
N ILE A 12 4.43 2.70 -5.10
CA ILE A 12 3.27 3.26 -4.38
C ILE A 12 3.06 4.75 -4.69
N ARG A 13 4.13 5.49 -4.94
CA ARG A 13 4.03 6.92 -5.29
C ARG A 13 3.30 7.10 -6.62
N SER A 14 3.70 6.32 -7.62
CA SER A 14 3.06 6.33 -8.93
C SER A 14 1.62 5.83 -8.86
N ALA A 15 1.40 4.73 -8.14
CA ALA A 15 0.07 4.16 -7.98
C ALA A 15 -0.89 5.15 -7.30
N SER A 16 -0.41 5.83 -6.25
CA SER A 16 -1.22 6.82 -5.53
C SER A 16 -1.58 8.00 -6.43
N ALA A 17 -0.64 8.45 -7.26
CA ALA A 17 -0.90 9.52 -8.23
C ALA A 17 -1.97 9.11 -9.24
N LYS A 18 -2.08 7.81 -9.53
CA LYS A 18 -3.08 7.27 -10.47
C LYS A 18 -4.39 6.91 -9.79
N GLY A 19 -4.53 7.16 -8.49
CA GLY A 19 -5.79 6.93 -7.77
C GLY A 19 -5.88 5.66 -6.95
N PHE A 20 -4.76 5.01 -6.65
CA PHE A 20 -4.74 3.78 -5.86
C PHE A 20 -5.50 3.91 -4.53
N LEU A 21 -5.24 4.96 -3.76
CA LEU A 21 -5.86 5.12 -2.44
C LEU A 21 -7.37 5.30 -2.53
N LYS A 22 -7.85 6.01 -3.55
CA LYS A 22 -9.29 6.16 -3.79
C LYS A 22 -9.92 4.84 -4.20
N TRP A 23 -9.23 4.08 -5.04
CA TRP A 23 -9.67 2.75 -5.45
C TRP A 23 -9.77 1.82 -4.24
N LEU A 24 -8.74 1.84 -3.38
CA LEU A 24 -8.69 1.02 -2.17
C LEU A 24 -9.91 1.27 -1.27
N ALA A 25 -10.28 2.53 -1.09
CA ALA A 25 -11.41 2.90 -0.24
C ALA A 25 -12.73 2.31 -0.72
N ARG A 26 -12.85 1.99 -2.01
CA ARG A 26 -14.08 1.45 -2.60
C ARG A 26 -14.15 -0.07 -2.61
N GLN A 27 -13.08 -0.76 -2.23
CA GLN A 27 -13.02 -2.22 -2.41
C GLN A 27 -13.67 -3.03 -1.29
N LYS A 28 -13.97 -2.42 -0.16
CA LYS A 28 -14.56 -3.11 1.01
C LYS A 28 -13.75 -4.35 1.39
N ALA A 29 -12.43 -4.26 1.28
CA ALA A 29 -11.53 -5.35 1.63
C ALA A 29 -11.22 -5.34 3.12
N ASP A 30 -10.99 -6.51 3.69
CA ASP A 30 -10.55 -6.63 5.07
C ASP A 30 -9.04 -6.56 5.18
N VAL A 31 -8.35 -7.15 4.21
CA VAL A 31 -6.88 -7.17 4.15
C VAL A 31 -6.45 -6.94 2.70
N VAL A 32 -5.46 -6.07 2.52
CA VAL A 32 -4.88 -5.81 1.19
C VAL A 32 -3.38 -5.96 1.29
N CYS A 33 -2.83 -6.91 0.54
CA CYS A 33 -1.40 -7.14 0.48
C CYS A 33 -0.85 -6.48 -0.78
N VAL A 34 0.16 -5.64 -0.62
CA VAL A 34 0.74 -4.91 -1.75
C VAL A 34 2.22 -5.25 -1.92
N GLN A 35 2.66 -5.32 -3.16
CA GLN A 35 4.03 -5.63 -3.51
C GLN A 35 4.63 -4.48 -4.32
N GLU A 36 5.96 -4.46 -4.39
CA GLU A 36 6.72 -3.47 -5.14
C GLU A 36 6.37 -2.03 -4.76
N LEU A 37 6.55 -1.74 -3.47
CA LEU A 37 6.37 -0.36 -2.98
C LEU A 37 7.31 0.60 -3.68
N LYS A 38 8.55 0.19 -3.93
CA LYS A 38 9.61 1.01 -4.54
C LYS A 38 9.77 2.36 -3.84
N ALA A 39 9.66 2.35 -2.52
CA ALA A 39 9.73 3.55 -1.68
C ALA A 39 10.32 3.18 -0.33
N GLN A 40 10.88 4.18 0.34
CA GLN A 40 11.37 4.05 1.69
C GLN A 40 10.41 4.76 2.65
N ALA A 41 10.59 4.55 3.95
CA ALA A 41 9.72 5.17 4.95
C ALA A 41 9.57 6.68 4.75
N ALA A 42 10.67 7.36 4.41
CA ALA A 42 10.68 8.81 4.21
C ALA A 42 9.84 9.26 2.99
N ASP A 43 9.57 8.35 2.06
CA ASP A 43 8.79 8.66 0.86
C ASP A 43 7.28 8.52 1.09
N MET A 44 6.87 7.94 2.22
CA MET A 44 5.47 7.61 2.49
C MET A 44 4.72 8.79 3.07
N THR A 45 3.56 9.09 2.49
CA THR A 45 2.67 10.09 3.08
C THR A 45 1.84 9.45 4.20
N ALA A 46 1.21 10.27 5.03
CA ALA A 46 0.32 9.77 6.08
C ALA A 46 -0.80 8.90 5.49
N GLU A 47 -1.35 9.30 4.35
CA GLU A 47 -2.42 8.55 3.68
C GLU A 47 -1.94 7.19 3.16
N MET A 48 -0.70 7.12 2.67
CA MET A 48 -0.11 5.84 2.23
C MET A 48 0.12 4.90 3.41
N LEU A 49 0.54 5.45 4.57
CA LEU A 49 0.83 4.66 5.76
C LEU A 49 -0.44 4.09 6.39
N ALA A 50 -1.50 4.88 6.44
CA ALA A 50 -2.75 4.48 7.08
C ALA A 50 -3.94 5.14 6.38
N PRO A 51 -4.38 4.59 5.25
CA PRO A 51 -5.60 5.08 4.59
C PRO A 51 -6.78 4.95 5.54
N LYS A 52 -7.78 5.81 5.39
CA LYS A 52 -8.94 5.86 6.28
C LYS A 52 -9.56 4.46 6.44
N GLY A 53 -9.65 4.01 7.69
CA GLY A 53 -10.23 2.71 8.01
C GLY A 53 -9.25 1.56 7.98
N PHE A 54 -7.98 1.82 7.64
CA PHE A 54 -6.96 0.78 7.57
C PHE A 54 -5.76 1.07 8.46
N HIS A 55 -5.15 0.00 8.94
CA HIS A 55 -3.83 0.03 9.57
C HIS A 55 -2.82 -0.49 8.56
N GLY A 56 -1.70 0.18 8.44
CA GLY A 56 -0.66 -0.20 7.48
C GLY A 56 0.56 -0.80 8.15
N PHE A 57 1.10 -1.84 7.53
CA PHE A 57 2.31 -2.53 7.99
C PHE A 57 3.23 -2.71 6.78
N PHE A 58 4.48 -2.24 6.89
CA PHE A 58 5.37 -2.21 5.74
C PHE A 58 6.73 -2.79 6.06
N HIS A 59 7.31 -3.41 5.05
CA HIS A 59 8.70 -3.86 5.09
C HIS A 59 9.39 -3.28 3.86
N TYR A 60 10.24 -2.28 4.07
CA TYR A 60 10.94 -1.60 2.99
C TYR A 60 12.18 -2.39 2.58
N ALA A 61 12.52 -2.34 1.27
CA ALA A 61 13.74 -2.96 0.79
C ALA A 61 14.95 -2.16 1.29
N ASP A 62 16.09 -2.85 1.44
CA ASP A 62 17.33 -2.20 1.86
C ASP A 62 17.83 -1.19 0.82
N LYS A 63 17.53 -1.46 -0.45
CA LYS A 63 17.97 -0.60 -1.55
C LYS A 63 16.84 0.31 -2.02
N LYS A 64 17.08 1.61 -2.02
CA LYS A 64 16.11 2.61 -2.43
C LYS A 64 15.62 2.39 -3.86
N GLY A 65 14.30 2.51 -4.07
CA GLY A 65 13.69 2.38 -5.39
C GLY A 65 13.42 0.95 -5.83
N TYR A 66 13.71 -0.02 -4.98
CA TYR A 66 13.49 -1.43 -5.28
C TYR A 66 12.47 -2.04 -4.34
N SER A 67 11.67 -2.98 -4.86
CA SER A 67 10.84 -3.88 -4.06
C SER A 67 10.14 -3.23 -2.86
N GLY A 68 10.00 -3.99 -1.75
CA GLY A 68 9.25 -3.59 -0.57
C GLY A 68 7.82 -4.10 -0.62
N VAL A 69 7.30 -4.50 0.54
CA VAL A 69 5.93 -5.04 0.62
C VAL A 69 5.17 -4.33 1.72
N GLY A 70 3.84 -4.35 1.61
CA GLY A 70 2.98 -3.77 2.62
C GLY A 70 1.71 -4.56 2.79
N LEU A 71 1.05 -4.31 3.91
CA LEU A 71 -0.22 -4.92 4.21
C LEU A 71 -1.11 -3.87 4.87
N TYR A 72 -2.32 -3.74 4.37
CA TYR A 72 -3.35 -2.91 4.98
C TYR A 72 -4.39 -3.83 5.61
N SER A 73 -4.77 -3.55 6.84
CA SER A 73 -5.79 -4.32 7.55
C SER A 73 -6.77 -3.38 8.24
N LYS A 74 -8.00 -3.74 8.20
CA LYS A 74 -9.04 -3.03 8.97
C LYS A 74 -8.95 -3.31 10.46
#